data_546c08e3ab5229fbb7ce19b02d7e7d0c
#
_entry.id   546c08e3ab5229fbb7ce19b02d7e7d0c
#
_cell.length_a   1.000
_cell.length_b   1.000
_cell.length_c   1.000
_cell.angle_alpha   90.00
_cell.angle_beta   90.00
_cell.angle_gamma   90.00
#
_symmetry.space_group_name_H-M   'P 1'
#
loop_
_entity.id
_entity.type
_entity.pdbx_description
1 polymer ?
#
loop_
_entity_poly.entity_id
_entity_poly.type
_entity_poly.pdbx_seq_one_letter_code
_entity_poly.pdbx_strand_id
1 'polypeptide(L)'
;MKANNFKVAGWVATAAVVAFVAEIILTFMSQVPAYSEVASPRLVSLALAIHIALASYAMHRLRGFLNERFEFHRADVLIPLLVGGGIALGLAVISSRFYFEPAISAILMIMIGVPLGVVSVLFGYRLLAVNGAISGYKKPFAYIHMLAPICFLSVIFAPLGLLLLLAGQILLALMFFTDESPELEFV
;
A
#
# COMPACT_ATOMS: atom_id res chain seq x y z
N MET A 1 -24.98 -9.97 -1.84
CA MET A 1 -24.35 -8.93 -0.99
C MET A 1 -23.47 -8.06 -1.88
N LYS A 2 -23.93 -7.08 -2.38
CA LYS A 2 -24.06 -5.63 -2.20
C LYS A 2 -22.86 -4.91 -2.83
N ALA A 3 -23.07 -4.50 -4.10
CA ALA A 3 -22.19 -3.63 -4.89
C ALA A 3 -21.68 -2.36 -4.14
N ASN A 4 -22.40 -1.91 -3.13
CA ASN A 4 -22.07 -0.71 -2.34
C ASN A 4 -20.78 -0.83 -1.48
N ASN A 5 -20.27 -2.05 -1.23
CA ASN A 5 -19.14 -2.23 -0.32
C ASN A 5 -17.78 -1.88 -0.94
N PHE A 6 -17.62 -1.98 -2.26
CA PHE A 6 -16.33 -1.70 -2.91
C PHE A 6 -16.15 -0.20 -3.22
N LYS A 7 -17.21 0.56 -3.46
CA LYS A 7 -17.12 2.03 -3.57
C LYS A 7 -16.58 2.66 -2.30
N VAL A 8 -17.01 2.17 -1.11
CA VAL A 8 -16.44 2.62 0.17
C VAL A 8 -14.94 2.30 0.24
N ALA A 9 -14.54 1.10 -0.19
CA ALA A 9 -13.12 0.73 -0.25
C ALA A 9 -12.33 1.65 -1.21
N GLY A 10 -12.93 2.05 -2.34
CA GLY A 10 -12.36 3.03 -3.25
C GLY A 10 -12.11 4.40 -2.58
N TRP A 11 -13.09 4.90 -1.84
CA TRP A 11 -12.92 6.16 -1.09
C TRP A 11 -11.86 6.05 0.01
N VAL A 12 -11.80 4.92 0.73
CA VAL A 12 -10.75 4.69 1.74
C VAL A 12 -9.38 4.58 1.08
N ALA A 13 -9.25 3.92 -0.07
CA ALA A 13 -8.00 3.88 -0.82
C ALA A 13 -7.59 5.29 -1.30
N THR A 14 -8.53 6.13 -1.74
CA THR A 14 -8.25 7.53 -2.07
C THR A 14 -7.78 8.32 -0.84
N ALA A 15 -8.42 8.14 0.31
CA ALA A 15 -7.97 8.76 1.56
C ALA A 15 -6.55 8.28 1.96
N ALA A 16 -6.21 7.01 1.71
CA ALA A 16 -4.85 6.49 1.90
C ALA A 16 -3.83 7.19 1.00
N VAL A 17 -4.17 7.48 -0.26
CA VAL A 17 -3.32 8.27 -1.18
C VAL A 17 -3.04 9.65 -0.59
N VAL A 18 -4.08 10.35 -0.13
CA VAL A 18 -3.94 11.69 0.48
C VAL A 18 -3.05 11.64 1.73
N ALA A 19 -3.29 10.64 2.60
CA ALA A 19 -2.48 10.44 3.81
C ALA A 19 -1.02 10.12 3.48
N PHE A 20 -0.76 9.34 2.43
CA PHE A 20 0.60 9.04 1.97
C PHE A 20 1.32 10.27 1.44
N VAL A 21 0.65 11.09 0.64
CA VAL A 21 1.23 12.36 0.15
C VAL A 21 1.54 13.30 1.33
N ALA A 22 0.63 13.41 2.28
CA ALA A 22 0.86 14.22 3.48
C ALA A 22 2.05 13.69 4.31
N GLU A 23 2.17 12.38 4.48
CA GLU A 23 3.31 11.75 5.15
C GLU A 23 4.63 12.07 4.45
N ILE A 24 4.69 11.94 3.13
CA ILE A 24 5.89 12.27 2.34
C ILE A 24 6.27 13.74 2.53
N ILE A 25 5.32 14.66 2.36
CA ILE A 25 5.56 16.11 2.52
C ILE A 25 6.08 16.40 3.93
N LEU A 26 5.42 15.91 4.97
CA LEU A 26 5.84 16.13 6.35
C LEU A 26 7.22 15.52 6.64
N THR A 27 7.52 14.36 6.06
CA THR A 27 8.85 13.73 6.19
C THR A 27 9.93 14.62 5.55
N PHE A 28 9.71 15.17 4.35
CA PHE A 28 10.66 16.10 3.75
C PHE A 28 10.77 17.39 4.53
N MET A 29 9.66 17.98 4.98
CA MET A 29 9.68 19.21 5.79
C MET A 29 10.46 19.00 7.10
N SER A 30 10.37 17.82 7.72
CA SER A 30 11.11 17.53 8.96
C SER A 30 12.62 17.52 8.80
N GLN A 31 13.13 17.38 7.55
CA GLN A 31 14.56 17.45 7.25
C GLN A 31 15.08 18.91 7.07
N VAL A 32 14.17 19.89 6.95
CA VAL A 32 14.51 21.30 6.76
C VAL A 32 14.40 22.01 8.10
N PRO A 33 15.48 22.59 8.64
CA PRO A 33 15.48 23.22 9.97
C PRO A 33 14.37 24.26 10.17
N ALA A 34 14.06 25.05 9.13
CA ALA A 34 13.01 26.08 9.17
C ALA A 34 11.59 25.53 9.39
N TYR A 35 11.35 24.23 9.10
CA TYR A 35 10.03 23.60 9.20
C TYR A 35 9.97 22.47 10.25
N SER A 36 11.08 22.21 10.96
CA SER A 36 11.18 21.09 11.92
C SER A 36 10.21 21.21 13.11
N GLU A 37 9.84 22.44 13.49
CA GLU A 37 8.83 22.67 14.53
C GLU A 37 7.42 22.29 14.05
N VAL A 38 7.08 22.63 12.81
CA VAL A 38 5.78 22.31 12.20
C VAL A 38 5.69 20.82 11.90
N ALA A 39 6.72 20.25 11.27
CA ALA A 39 6.81 18.84 10.92
C ALA A 39 7.47 18.02 12.05
N SER A 40 6.89 18.09 13.25
CA SER A 40 7.43 17.36 14.41
C SER A 40 7.42 15.84 14.17
N PRO A 41 8.34 15.07 14.80
CA PRO A 41 8.37 13.60 14.68
C PRO A 41 7.03 12.93 15.06
N ARG A 42 6.27 13.53 15.98
CA ARG A 42 4.93 13.05 16.36
C ARG A 42 3.92 13.21 15.22
N LEU A 43 3.91 14.36 14.55
CA LEU A 43 2.99 14.64 13.46
C LEU A 43 3.29 13.72 12.25
N VAL A 44 4.57 13.56 11.91
CA VAL A 44 4.99 12.64 10.84
C VAL A 44 4.60 11.20 11.17
N SER A 45 4.77 10.76 12.43
CA SER A 45 4.39 9.42 12.86
C SER A 45 2.88 9.21 12.86
N LEU A 46 2.10 10.24 13.19
CA LEU A 46 0.63 10.19 13.12
C LEU A 46 0.16 10.06 11.66
N ALA A 47 0.74 10.83 10.74
CA ALA A 47 0.42 10.75 9.32
C ALA A 47 0.73 9.34 8.76
N LEU A 48 1.89 8.77 9.11
CA LEU A 48 2.26 7.41 8.74
C LEU A 48 1.27 6.38 9.33
N ALA A 49 0.88 6.51 10.59
CA ALA A 49 -0.07 5.59 11.21
C ALA A 49 -1.44 5.62 10.54
N ILE A 50 -1.94 6.82 10.20
CA ILE A 50 -3.20 6.99 9.47
C ILE A 50 -3.09 6.35 8.07
N HIS A 51 -2.00 6.64 7.34
CA HIS A 51 -1.75 6.03 6.03
C HIS A 51 -1.77 4.50 6.10
N ILE A 52 -1.01 3.89 7.03
CA ILE A 52 -0.93 2.44 7.21
C ILE A 52 -2.32 1.85 7.50
N ALA A 53 -3.09 2.47 8.38
CA ALA A 53 -4.43 1.99 8.74
C ALA A 53 -5.37 1.98 7.52
N LEU A 54 -5.40 3.07 6.75
CA LEU A 54 -6.23 3.20 5.56
C LEU A 54 -5.79 2.25 4.44
N ALA A 55 -4.48 2.16 4.17
CA ALA A 55 -3.92 1.25 3.17
C ALA A 55 -4.15 -0.22 3.54
N SER A 56 -4.00 -0.58 4.81
CA SER A 56 -4.29 -1.93 5.33
C SER A 56 -5.75 -2.31 5.13
N TYR A 57 -6.67 -1.40 5.43
CA TYR A 57 -8.10 -1.63 5.17
C TYR A 57 -8.37 -1.82 3.68
N ALA A 58 -7.83 -0.96 2.80
CA ALA A 58 -8.01 -1.07 1.36
C ALA A 58 -7.47 -2.41 0.82
N MET A 59 -6.28 -2.83 1.26
CA MET A 59 -5.71 -4.13 0.88
C MET A 59 -6.55 -5.31 1.39
N HIS A 60 -7.07 -5.23 2.62
CA HIS A 60 -7.97 -6.26 3.14
C HIS A 60 -9.26 -6.35 2.29
N ARG A 61 -9.82 -5.21 1.87
CA ARG A 61 -10.99 -5.17 0.97
C ARG A 61 -10.67 -5.70 -0.43
N LEU A 62 -9.43 -5.51 -0.92
CA LEU A 62 -8.99 -6.11 -2.18
C LEU A 62 -9.05 -7.63 -2.13
N ARG A 63 -8.71 -8.27 -1.00
CA ARG A 63 -8.89 -9.72 -0.83
C ARG A 63 -10.33 -10.14 -1.07
N GLY A 64 -11.29 -9.47 -0.39
CA GLY A 64 -12.72 -9.72 -0.59
C GLY A 64 -13.15 -9.52 -2.03
N PHE A 65 -12.68 -8.44 -2.67
CA PHE A 65 -12.96 -8.12 -4.07
C PHE A 65 -12.48 -9.23 -5.01
N LEU A 66 -11.25 -9.71 -4.84
CA LEU A 66 -10.70 -10.79 -5.67
C LEU A 66 -11.46 -12.10 -5.49
N ASN A 67 -11.85 -12.43 -4.26
CA ASN A 67 -12.56 -13.66 -3.96
C ASN A 67 -14.03 -13.63 -4.43
N GLU A 68 -14.74 -12.52 -4.18
CA GLU A 68 -16.17 -12.39 -4.50
C GLU A 68 -16.44 -12.21 -6.00
N ARG A 69 -15.52 -11.54 -6.72
CA ARG A 69 -15.73 -11.19 -8.14
C ARG A 69 -15.05 -12.14 -9.12
N PHE A 70 -13.93 -12.74 -8.70
CA PHE A 70 -13.05 -13.49 -9.60
C PHE A 70 -12.77 -14.91 -9.09
N GLU A 71 -13.36 -15.33 -7.98
CA GLU A 71 -13.11 -16.63 -7.32
C GLU A 71 -11.60 -16.89 -7.15
N PHE A 72 -10.83 -15.82 -6.89
CA PHE A 72 -9.38 -15.86 -6.87
C PHE A 72 -8.83 -15.94 -5.45
N HIS A 73 -8.61 -17.16 -4.97
CA HIS A 73 -8.11 -17.44 -3.62
C HIS A 73 -6.59 -17.51 -3.49
N ARG A 74 -5.85 -17.42 -4.62
CA ARG A 74 -4.38 -17.56 -4.60
C ARG A 74 -3.66 -16.41 -3.90
N ALA A 75 -4.34 -15.30 -3.63
CA ALA A 75 -3.83 -14.15 -2.87
C ALA A 75 -4.22 -14.17 -1.39
N ASP A 76 -5.02 -15.13 -0.94
CA ASP A 76 -5.61 -15.16 0.41
C ASP A 76 -4.59 -15.16 1.56
N VAL A 77 -3.42 -15.75 1.34
CA VAL A 77 -2.32 -15.74 2.31
C VAL A 77 -1.42 -14.53 2.11
N LEU A 78 -1.20 -14.11 0.85
CA LEU A 78 -0.25 -13.04 0.54
C LEU A 78 -0.75 -11.67 1.00
N ILE A 79 -2.05 -11.38 0.86
CA ILE A 79 -2.60 -10.09 1.28
C ILE A 79 -2.50 -9.88 2.80
N PRO A 80 -2.89 -10.82 3.69
CA PRO A 80 -2.65 -10.69 5.11
C PRO A 80 -1.17 -10.53 5.48
N LEU A 81 -0.26 -11.21 4.78
CA LEU A 81 1.18 -11.04 4.97
C LEU A 81 1.66 -9.64 4.56
N LEU A 82 1.15 -9.10 3.45
CA LEU A 82 1.44 -7.72 3.03
C LEU A 82 0.92 -6.70 4.07
N VAL A 83 -0.30 -6.90 4.54
CA VAL A 83 -0.91 -6.03 5.56
C VAL A 83 -0.13 -6.11 6.87
N GLY A 84 0.11 -7.32 7.39
CA GLY A 84 0.84 -7.52 8.64
C GLY A 84 2.29 -7.04 8.56
N GLY A 85 2.98 -7.34 7.46
CA GLY A 85 4.35 -6.86 7.21
C GLY A 85 4.41 -5.35 7.04
N GLY A 86 3.43 -4.74 6.37
CA GLY A 86 3.31 -3.28 6.23
C GLY A 86 3.10 -2.59 7.58
N ILE A 87 2.23 -3.14 8.44
CA ILE A 87 2.04 -2.65 9.81
C ILE A 87 3.34 -2.79 10.63
N ALA A 88 3.99 -3.96 10.57
CA ALA A 88 5.24 -4.19 11.29
C ALA A 88 6.36 -3.23 10.83
N LEU A 89 6.50 -3.02 9.52
CA LEU A 89 7.46 -2.06 8.96
C LEU A 89 7.15 -0.63 9.43
N GLY A 90 5.88 -0.22 9.38
CA GLY A 90 5.46 1.09 9.84
C GLY A 90 5.71 1.32 11.33
N LEU A 91 5.43 0.32 12.17
CA LEU A 91 5.74 0.37 13.59
C LEU A 91 7.26 0.47 13.82
N ALA A 92 8.08 -0.25 13.05
CA ALA A 92 9.53 -0.13 13.11
C ALA A 92 10.00 1.28 12.73
N VAL A 93 9.44 1.89 11.66
CA VAL A 93 9.73 3.27 11.26
C VAL A 93 9.31 4.28 12.33
N ILE A 94 8.12 4.13 12.93
CA ILE A 94 7.67 5.00 14.02
C ILE A 94 8.60 4.86 15.23
N SER A 95 8.90 3.63 15.64
CA SER A 95 9.73 3.37 16.82
C SER A 95 11.17 3.87 16.62
N SER A 96 11.70 3.80 15.39
CA SER A 96 13.04 4.30 15.06
C SER A 96 13.21 5.79 15.32
N ARG A 97 12.13 6.56 15.21
CA ARG A 97 12.16 8.02 15.45
C ARG A 97 12.29 8.41 16.92
N PHE A 98 11.99 7.49 17.84
CA PHE A 98 11.92 7.80 19.27
C PHE A 98 12.83 6.94 20.15
N TYR A 99 13.14 5.71 19.74
CA TYR A 99 13.71 4.72 20.65
C TYR A 99 14.97 4.02 20.15
N PHE A 100 15.23 3.99 18.85
CA PHE A 100 16.31 3.19 18.31
C PHE A 100 17.43 4.04 17.71
N GLU A 101 18.65 3.57 17.88
CA GLU A 101 19.78 4.09 17.14
C GLU A 101 19.66 3.81 15.63
N PRO A 102 20.26 4.65 14.75
CA PRO A 102 20.14 4.52 13.30
C PRO A 102 20.53 3.12 12.77
N ALA A 103 21.57 2.50 13.35
CA ALA A 103 22.03 1.17 12.94
C ALA A 103 20.99 0.08 13.25
N ILE A 104 20.41 0.10 14.45
CA ILE A 104 19.34 -0.85 14.84
C ILE A 104 18.11 -0.67 13.97
N SER A 105 17.74 0.59 13.72
CA SER A 105 16.63 0.93 12.85
C SER A 105 16.81 0.39 11.43
N ALA A 106 18.00 0.57 10.85
CA ALA A 106 18.33 0.04 9.52
C ALA A 106 18.23 -1.49 9.47
N ILE A 107 18.76 -2.19 10.48
CA ILE A 107 18.68 -3.65 10.56
C ILE A 107 17.22 -4.12 10.62
N LEU A 108 16.38 -3.52 11.47
CA LEU A 108 14.96 -3.85 11.60
C LEU A 108 14.22 -3.62 10.27
N MET A 109 14.47 -2.49 9.60
CA MET A 109 13.85 -2.19 8.32
C MET A 109 14.23 -3.20 7.24
N ILE A 110 15.49 -3.66 7.20
CA ILE A 110 15.95 -4.70 6.27
C ILE A 110 15.30 -6.04 6.60
N MET A 111 15.30 -6.44 7.89
CA MET A 111 14.74 -7.72 8.32
C MET A 111 13.25 -7.85 8.03
N ILE A 112 12.49 -6.76 8.08
CA ILE A 112 11.05 -6.76 7.77
C ILE A 112 10.83 -6.46 6.28
N GLY A 113 11.54 -5.48 5.73
CA GLY A 113 11.34 -4.98 4.38
C GLY A 113 11.70 -5.98 3.29
N VAL A 114 12.78 -6.75 3.45
CA VAL A 114 13.18 -7.76 2.45
C VAL A 114 12.15 -8.87 2.32
N PRO A 115 11.70 -9.56 3.40
CA PRO A 115 10.64 -10.54 3.30
C PRO A 115 9.32 -9.95 2.75
N LEU A 116 8.95 -8.74 3.19
CA LEU A 116 7.77 -8.05 2.69
C LEU A 116 7.89 -7.77 1.18
N GLY A 117 9.06 -7.39 0.71
CA GLY A 117 9.35 -7.21 -0.71
C GLY A 117 9.16 -8.50 -1.51
N VAL A 118 9.65 -9.63 -1.00
CA VAL A 118 9.43 -10.95 -1.62
C VAL A 118 7.93 -11.28 -1.70
N VAL A 119 7.19 -11.08 -0.61
CA VAL A 119 5.73 -11.29 -0.58
C VAL A 119 5.03 -10.38 -1.59
N SER A 120 5.45 -9.11 -1.73
CA SER A 120 4.89 -8.17 -2.70
C SER A 120 5.14 -8.62 -4.15
N VAL A 121 6.34 -9.10 -4.47
CA VAL A 121 6.65 -9.65 -5.80
C VAL A 121 5.78 -10.88 -6.08
N LEU A 122 5.66 -11.80 -5.15
CA LEU A 122 4.81 -13.00 -5.28
C LEU A 122 3.34 -12.62 -5.45
N PHE A 123 2.85 -11.62 -4.73
CA PHE A 123 1.50 -11.10 -4.87
C PHE A 123 1.26 -10.54 -6.27
N GLY A 124 2.15 -9.66 -6.77
CA GLY A 124 2.07 -9.10 -8.11
C GLY A 124 2.06 -10.20 -9.18
N TYR A 125 2.97 -11.17 -9.07
CA TYR A 125 3.01 -12.32 -9.98
C TYR A 125 1.70 -13.14 -9.97
N ARG A 126 1.16 -13.44 -8.78
CA ARG A 126 -0.11 -14.16 -8.66
C ARG A 126 -1.28 -13.37 -9.22
N LEU A 127 -1.30 -12.06 -9.02
CA LEU A 127 -2.35 -11.18 -9.53
C LEU A 127 -2.40 -11.16 -11.07
N LEU A 128 -1.26 -11.30 -11.76
CA LEU A 128 -1.23 -11.43 -13.22
C LEU A 128 -1.97 -12.68 -13.72
N ALA A 129 -2.00 -13.74 -12.92
CA ALA A 129 -2.66 -15.00 -13.25
C ALA A 129 -4.20 -15.00 -13.06
N VAL A 130 -4.80 -13.89 -12.59
CA VAL A 130 -6.26 -13.77 -12.47
C VAL A 130 -6.87 -13.73 -13.86
N ASN A 131 -7.72 -14.70 -14.18
CA ASN A 131 -8.50 -14.73 -15.41
C ASN A 131 -9.73 -13.82 -15.27
N GLY A 132 -10.01 -13.02 -16.32
CA GLY A 132 -11.16 -12.12 -16.36
C GLY A 132 -10.78 -10.66 -16.55
N ALA A 133 -11.75 -9.87 -16.97
CA ALA A 133 -11.61 -8.42 -17.16
C ALA A 133 -11.69 -7.68 -15.81
N ILE A 134 -10.75 -7.94 -14.90
CA ILE A 134 -10.46 -6.93 -13.90
C ILE A 134 -9.99 -5.73 -14.71
N SER A 135 -10.56 -4.55 -14.46
CA SER A 135 -10.27 -3.27 -15.12
C SER A 135 -8.85 -3.19 -15.72
N GLY A 136 -8.63 -2.37 -16.74
CA GLY A 136 -7.29 -2.18 -17.35
C GLY A 136 -6.16 -1.88 -16.36
N TYR A 137 -6.50 -1.61 -15.08
CA TYR A 137 -5.58 -1.26 -14.00
C TYR A 137 -4.91 -2.47 -13.32
N LYS A 138 -5.41 -3.70 -13.51
CA LYS A 138 -4.85 -4.92 -12.89
C LYS A 138 -3.37 -5.12 -13.22
N LYS A 139 -3.03 -5.08 -14.52
CA LYS A 139 -1.64 -5.33 -14.96
C LYS A 139 -0.68 -4.29 -14.40
N PRO A 140 -0.91 -2.97 -14.58
CA PRO A 140 -0.03 -1.97 -13.99
C PRO A 140 0.07 -2.09 -12.46
N PHE A 141 -1.02 -2.38 -11.75
CA PHE A 141 -1.00 -2.60 -10.31
C PHE A 141 -0.12 -3.80 -9.92
N ALA A 142 -0.23 -4.92 -10.64
CA ALA A 142 0.60 -6.10 -10.42
C ALA A 142 2.09 -5.82 -10.67
N TYR A 143 2.43 -5.13 -11.75
CA TYR A 143 3.81 -4.74 -12.06
C TYR A 143 4.41 -3.80 -11.01
N ILE A 144 3.62 -2.86 -10.47
CA ILE A 144 4.06 -1.98 -9.39
C ILE A 144 4.45 -2.80 -8.16
N HIS A 145 3.64 -3.78 -7.76
CA HIS A 145 3.97 -4.67 -6.64
C HIS A 145 5.22 -5.52 -6.86
N MET A 146 5.58 -5.77 -8.12
CA MET A 146 6.83 -6.46 -8.45
C MET A 146 8.03 -5.52 -8.47
N LEU A 147 7.88 -4.30 -8.98
CA LEU A 147 8.98 -3.37 -9.21
C LEU A 147 9.32 -2.49 -8.00
N ALA A 148 8.31 -2.02 -7.25
CA ALA A 148 8.54 -1.14 -6.12
C ALA A 148 9.51 -1.72 -5.06
N PRO A 149 9.39 -2.99 -4.63
CA PRO A 149 10.35 -3.58 -3.70
C PRO A 149 11.78 -3.61 -4.24
N ILE A 150 11.96 -3.86 -5.55
CA ILE A 150 13.28 -3.88 -6.20
C ILE A 150 13.88 -2.47 -6.16
N CYS A 151 13.07 -1.44 -6.41
CA CYS A 151 13.52 -0.05 -6.31
C CYS A 151 13.97 0.32 -4.89
N PHE A 152 13.27 -0.17 -3.85
CA PHE A 152 13.65 0.08 -2.46
C PHE A 152 14.94 -0.62 -2.02
N LEU A 153 15.28 -1.76 -2.62
CA LEU A 153 16.57 -2.42 -2.36
C LEU A 153 17.75 -1.63 -2.93
N SER A 154 17.50 -0.75 -3.88
CA SER A 154 18.49 0.17 -4.43
C SER A 154 18.31 1.56 -3.83
N VAL A 155 19.30 2.03 -3.09
CA VAL A 155 19.27 3.39 -2.49
C VAL A 155 19.03 4.46 -3.56
N ILE A 156 19.59 4.29 -4.75
CA ILE A 156 19.48 5.25 -5.86
C ILE A 156 18.04 5.30 -6.40
N PHE A 157 17.36 4.16 -6.47
CA PHE A 157 15.98 4.08 -7.00
C PHE A 157 14.89 4.13 -5.91
N ALA A 158 15.24 4.32 -4.64
CA ALA A 158 14.26 4.44 -3.56
C ALA A 158 13.20 5.53 -3.81
N PRO A 159 13.51 6.74 -4.33
CA PRO A 159 12.50 7.74 -4.68
C PRO A 159 11.52 7.24 -5.75
N LEU A 160 12.00 6.48 -6.75
CA LEU A 160 11.12 5.85 -7.74
C LEU A 160 10.21 4.79 -7.07
N GLY A 161 10.72 4.04 -6.11
CA GLY A 161 9.93 3.11 -5.30
C GLY A 161 8.75 3.78 -4.59
N LEU A 162 8.96 4.98 -4.01
CA LEU A 162 7.89 5.79 -3.40
C LEU A 162 6.83 6.21 -4.44
N LEU A 163 7.25 6.67 -5.61
CA LEU A 163 6.33 7.04 -6.68
C LEU A 163 5.52 5.83 -7.18
N LEU A 164 6.16 4.66 -7.29
CA LEU A 164 5.48 3.42 -7.65
C LEU A 164 4.45 3.03 -6.59
N LEU A 165 4.77 3.13 -5.29
CA LEU A 165 3.79 2.86 -4.23
C LEU A 165 2.60 3.82 -4.30
N LEU A 166 2.85 5.11 -4.52
CA LEU A 166 1.79 6.10 -4.70
C LEU A 166 0.89 5.74 -5.89
N ALA A 167 1.49 5.43 -7.04
CA ALA A 167 0.77 4.97 -8.22
C ALA A 167 -0.03 3.69 -7.94
N GLY A 168 0.54 2.74 -7.19
CA GLY A 168 -0.14 1.51 -6.77
C GLY A 168 -1.40 1.79 -5.95
N GLN A 169 -1.36 2.72 -5.01
CA GLN A 169 -2.54 3.08 -4.22
C GLN A 169 -3.60 3.78 -5.07
N ILE A 170 -3.22 4.64 -6.01
CA ILE A 170 -4.15 5.27 -6.96
C ILE A 170 -4.82 4.19 -7.83
N LEU A 171 -4.06 3.25 -8.37
CA LEU A 171 -4.61 2.16 -9.17
C LEU A 171 -5.55 1.26 -8.36
N LEU A 172 -5.25 1.01 -7.09
CA LEU A 172 -6.14 0.27 -6.18
C LEU A 172 -7.49 1.00 -6.00
N ALA A 173 -7.46 2.31 -5.78
CA ALA A 173 -8.68 3.12 -5.69
C ALA A 173 -9.48 3.05 -7.00
N LEU A 174 -8.82 3.21 -8.15
CA LEU A 174 -9.46 3.12 -9.47
C LEU A 174 -10.07 1.74 -9.72
N MET A 175 -9.40 0.65 -9.32
CA MET A 175 -9.95 -0.71 -9.44
C MET A 175 -11.27 -0.86 -8.69
N PHE A 176 -11.41 -0.27 -7.51
CA PHE A 176 -12.66 -0.31 -6.75
C PHE A 176 -13.77 0.56 -7.35
N PHE A 177 -13.43 1.68 -7.99
CA PHE A 177 -14.43 2.56 -8.62
C PHE A 177 -14.89 2.06 -9.98
N THR A 178 -14.01 1.38 -10.73
CA THR A 178 -14.32 0.86 -12.07
C THR A 178 -14.93 -0.53 -12.05
N ASP A 179 -15.19 -1.09 -10.86
CA ASP A 179 -16.00 -2.31 -10.72
C ASP A 179 -17.46 -1.96 -11.06
N GLU A 180 -17.75 -1.91 -12.35
CA GLU A 180 -19.12 -1.93 -12.83
C GLU A 180 -19.66 -3.33 -12.55
N SER A 181 -20.39 -3.46 -11.45
CA SER A 181 -21.33 -4.58 -11.31
C SER A 181 -22.17 -4.55 -12.57
N PRO A 182 -22.28 -5.64 -13.36
CA PRO A 182 -23.35 -5.71 -14.32
C PRO A 182 -24.62 -5.49 -13.50
N GLU A 183 -25.26 -4.33 -13.64
CA GLU A 183 -26.62 -4.18 -13.21
C GLU A 183 -27.33 -5.34 -13.88
N LEU A 184 -27.87 -6.26 -13.06
CA LEU A 184 -28.76 -7.26 -13.57
C LEU A 184 -29.88 -6.46 -14.23
N GLU A 185 -29.79 -6.25 -15.52
CA GLU A 185 -30.93 -5.89 -16.35
C GLU A 185 -31.92 -7.06 -16.18
N PHE A 186 -32.75 -6.94 -15.15
CA PHE A 186 -33.97 -7.71 -15.08
C PHE A 186 -34.87 -7.19 -16.20
N VAL A 187 -34.79 -7.86 -17.34
CA VAL A 187 -35.84 -7.85 -18.36
C VAL A 187 -36.98 -8.72 -17.89
#